data_104b925ac29180da8e27a2b421e2aa0f
#
_entry.id   104b925ac29180da8e27a2b421e2aa0f
#
_cell.length_a   1.000
_cell.length_b   1.000
_cell.length_c   1.000
_cell.angle_alpha   90.00
_cell.angle_beta   90.00
_cell.angle_gamma   90.00
#
_symmetry.space_group_name_H-M   'P 1'
#
loop_
_entity.id
_entity.type
_entity.pdbx_description
1 polymer ?
#
loop_
_entity_poly.entity_id
_entity_poly.type
_entity_poly.pdbx_seq_one_letter_code
_entity_poly.pdbx_strand_id
1 'polypeptide(L)'
;PRMTPLLILPTSHTEPQWYYTREELLDSPSIREGVTVAEERKQRARAVRRLWKLRDALQVRQSVVSTAATFIHRFFMRESMKKWHYDDVAVAAFFLACKSEEEPRPIKVIVSSVLQRSGQVEAASNSQSPAFIEYRKKLVATEEAMLRTLCYDLTVRQPHWLAVKAAMQIRPDIRNHSLPQPLCLLYRPEVLAAASLLLACAQLNIPFPAEAPSLSDQKSLHDLAIQEAEEGEEPAAWEPVRGWKELLGVEAPELADAARDMLGGYKLAEDDFVAAEAAQ
;
A
#
# COMPACT_ATOMS: atom_id res chain seq x y z
N PRO A 1 28.14 21.03 13.04
CA PRO A 1 27.95 19.59 13.17
C PRO A 1 26.56 19.38 13.74
N ARG A 2 25.58 19.14 12.84
CA ARG A 2 24.23 18.77 13.27
C ARG A 2 24.19 17.26 13.17
N MET A 3 24.25 16.62 14.33
CA MET A 3 23.87 15.22 14.46
C MET A 3 22.51 15.03 13.79
N THR A 4 22.49 14.26 12.73
CA THR A 4 21.23 13.73 12.19
C THR A 4 20.65 12.85 13.29
N PRO A 5 19.46 13.13 13.82
CA PRO A 5 18.94 12.29 14.89
C PRO A 5 18.80 10.88 14.38
N LEU A 6 19.38 9.92 15.14
CA LEU A 6 18.97 8.52 15.06
C LEU A 6 17.46 8.54 14.86
N LEU A 7 16.99 7.92 13.78
CA LEU A 7 15.57 7.69 13.58
C LEU A 7 15.14 6.69 14.64
N ILE A 8 14.90 7.21 15.86
CA ILE A 8 14.05 6.53 16.82
C ILE A 8 12.73 6.44 16.07
N LEU A 9 12.45 5.25 15.54
CA LEU A 9 11.10 4.94 15.08
C LEU A 9 10.21 5.31 16.27
N PRO A 10 9.25 6.25 16.11
CA PRO A 10 8.38 6.59 17.19
C PRO A 10 7.75 5.28 17.66
N THR A 11 8.15 4.86 18.87
CA THR A 11 7.55 3.74 19.55
C THR A 11 6.06 4.01 19.62
N SER A 12 5.31 3.24 18.84
CA SER A 12 3.90 2.95 19.07
C SER A 12 2.97 4.12 19.39
N HIS A 13 2.56 4.87 18.40
CA HIS A 13 1.13 5.14 18.30
C HIS A 13 0.58 4.29 17.15
N THR A 14 0.71 2.97 17.31
CA THR A 14 -0.11 2.03 16.58
C THR A 14 -1.52 2.30 17.04
N GLU A 15 -2.35 2.82 16.17
CA GLU A 15 -3.75 3.01 16.40
C GLU A 15 -4.38 1.62 16.50
N PRO A 16 -4.60 1.08 17.72
CA PRO A 16 -5.07 -0.30 17.89
C PRO A 16 -6.42 -0.53 17.23
N GLN A 17 -7.17 0.53 16.99
CA GLN A 17 -8.48 0.50 16.33
C GLN A 17 -8.47 0.01 14.87
N TRP A 18 -7.31 -0.07 14.19
CA TRP A 18 -7.19 -0.45 12.79
C TRP A 18 -6.54 -1.81 12.58
N TYR A 19 -6.16 -2.49 13.65
CA TYR A 19 -5.67 -3.86 13.59
C TYR A 19 -6.78 -4.83 13.98
N TYR A 20 -6.94 -5.88 13.20
CA TYR A 20 -7.98 -6.87 13.33
C TYR A 20 -7.36 -8.27 13.39
N THR A 21 -8.04 -9.19 14.05
CA THR A 21 -7.69 -10.60 13.99
C THR A 21 -8.17 -11.23 12.69
N ARG A 22 -7.70 -12.45 12.39
CA ARG A 22 -8.17 -13.19 11.21
C ARG A 22 -9.66 -13.51 11.29
N GLU A 23 -10.14 -13.81 12.48
CA GLU A 23 -11.56 -14.08 12.76
C GLU A 23 -12.42 -12.84 12.50
N GLU A 24 -11.98 -11.68 12.95
CA GLU A 24 -12.68 -10.41 12.69
C GLU A 24 -12.73 -10.05 11.22
N LEU A 25 -11.67 -10.35 10.44
CA LEU A 25 -11.69 -10.19 8.99
C LEU A 25 -12.71 -11.10 8.30
N LEU A 26 -12.97 -12.28 8.87
CA LEU A 26 -13.98 -13.22 8.35
C LEU A 26 -15.40 -12.90 8.83
N ASP A 27 -15.55 -11.89 9.70
CA ASP A 27 -16.83 -11.42 10.23
C ASP A 27 -17.07 -9.93 9.89
N SER A 28 -16.66 -9.49 8.70
CA SER A 28 -16.91 -8.14 8.23
C SER A 28 -18.40 -7.83 8.03
N PRO A 29 -18.83 -6.55 8.02
CA PRO A 29 -20.23 -6.19 7.75
C PRO A 29 -20.78 -6.78 6.45
N SER A 30 -19.94 -6.87 5.42
CA SER A 30 -20.33 -7.48 4.14
C SER A 30 -20.66 -8.96 4.27
N ILE A 31 -19.82 -9.69 5.02
CA ILE A 31 -20.01 -11.14 5.25
C ILE A 31 -21.25 -11.39 6.11
N ARG A 32 -21.47 -10.59 7.16
CA ARG A 32 -22.68 -10.65 7.98
C ARG A 32 -23.96 -10.45 7.16
N GLU A 33 -23.90 -9.65 6.10
CA GLU A 33 -25.00 -9.43 5.18
C GLU A 33 -25.08 -10.48 4.06
N GLY A 34 -24.25 -11.53 4.08
CA GLY A 34 -24.29 -12.66 3.15
C GLY A 34 -23.47 -12.49 1.88
N VAL A 35 -22.46 -11.61 1.86
CA VAL A 35 -21.42 -11.62 0.84
C VAL A 35 -20.43 -12.73 1.20
N THR A 36 -20.03 -13.57 0.24
CA THR A 36 -19.04 -14.60 0.53
C THR A 36 -17.65 -14.00 0.74
N VAL A 37 -16.82 -14.67 1.54
CA VAL A 37 -15.42 -14.24 1.78
C VAL A 37 -14.65 -14.09 0.47
N ALA A 38 -14.85 -15.02 -0.47
CA ALA A 38 -14.21 -14.97 -1.78
C ALA A 38 -14.64 -13.73 -2.59
N GLU A 39 -15.94 -13.43 -2.61
CA GLU A 39 -16.45 -12.26 -3.32
C GLU A 39 -15.99 -10.95 -2.67
N GLU A 40 -15.97 -10.85 -1.34
CA GLU A 40 -15.44 -9.68 -0.65
C GLU A 40 -13.96 -9.45 -1.00
N ARG A 41 -13.14 -10.50 -0.93
CA ARG A 41 -11.72 -10.43 -1.32
C ARG A 41 -11.55 -9.97 -2.77
N LYS A 42 -12.35 -10.53 -3.67
CA LYS A 42 -12.35 -10.16 -5.09
C LYS A 42 -12.74 -8.69 -5.30
N GLN A 43 -13.76 -8.20 -4.60
CA GLN A 43 -14.16 -6.80 -4.69
C GLN A 43 -13.10 -5.84 -4.10
N ARG A 44 -12.45 -6.20 -2.99
CA ARG A 44 -11.31 -5.43 -2.43
C ARG A 44 -10.16 -5.35 -3.45
N ALA A 45 -9.80 -6.47 -4.06
CA ALA A 45 -8.75 -6.50 -5.08
C ALA A 45 -9.12 -5.67 -6.33
N ARG A 46 -10.38 -5.70 -6.77
CA ARG A 46 -10.89 -4.86 -7.86
C ARG A 46 -10.81 -3.36 -7.52
N ALA A 47 -11.19 -3.00 -6.29
CA ALA A 47 -11.08 -1.63 -5.80
C ALA A 47 -9.63 -1.12 -5.85
N VAL A 48 -8.67 -1.91 -5.37
CA VAL A 48 -7.24 -1.56 -5.43
C VAL A 48 -6.74 -1.49 -6.88
N ARG A 49 -7.15 -2.42 -7.74
CA ARG A 49 -6.83 -2.35 -9.19
C ARG A 49 -7.35 -1.05 -9.84
N ARG A 50 -8.50 -0.55 -9.38
CA ARG A 50 -9.04 0.75 -9.81
C ARG A 50 -8.10 1.90 -9.45
N LEU A 51 -7.49 1.86 -8.25
CA LEU A 51 -6.54 2.89 -7.80
C LEU A 51 -5.32 2.98 -8.74
N TRP A 52 -4.75 1.83 -9.16
CA TRP A 52 -3.64 1.81 -10.10
C TRP A 52 -4.00 2.46 -11.44
N LYS A 53 -5.20 2.18 -11.95
CA LYS A 53 -5.69 2.82 -13.19
C LYS A 53 -5.85 4.33 -13.05
N LEU A 54 -6.26 4.82 -11.88
CA LEU A 54 -6.36 6.26 -11.60
C LEU A 54 -4.98 6.89 -11.45
N ARG A 55 -4.06 6.21 -10.74
CA ARG A 55 -2.66 6.64 -10.62
C ARG A 55 -2.03 6.88 -11.98
N ASP A 56 -2.14 5.92 -12.89
CA ASP A 56 -1.53 6.00 -14.21
C ASP A 56 -2.19 7.09 -15.06
N ALA A 57 -3.49 7.32 -14.92
CA ALA A 57 -4.20 8.38 -15.63
C ALA A 57 -3.84 9.79 -15.12
N LEU A 58 -3.63 9.92 -13.81
CA LEU A 58 -3.44 11.21 -13.15
C LEU A 58 -2.00 11.47 -12.74
N GLN A 59 -1.10 10.52 -13.02
CA GLN A 59 0.35 10.61 -12.77
C GLN A 59 0.64 11.06 -11.32
N VAL A 60 0.08 10.34 -10.34
CA VAL A 60 0.35 10.57 -8.93
C VAL A 60 1.35 9.55 -8.37
N ARG A 61 1.96 9.88 -7.23
CA ARG A 61 2.93 9.00 -6.55
C ARG A 61 2.28 7.71 -6.06
N GLN A 62 3.09 6.69 -5.89
CA GLN A 62 2.65 5.38 -5.37
C GLN A 62 2.13 5.48 -3.93
N SER A 63 2.63 6.40 -3.11
CA SER A 63 2.15 6.64 -1.75
C SER A 63 0.64 6.89 -1.70
N VAL A 64 0.10 7.66 -2.67
CA VAL A 64 -1.35 7.91 -2.79
C VAL A 64 -2.13 6.60 -2.96
N VAL A 65 -1.63 5.68 -3.79
CA VAL A 65 -2.28 4.37 -4.00
C VAL A 65 -2.27 3.54 -2.73
N SER A 66 -1.14 3.51 -2.03
CA SER A 66 -1.00 2.74 -0.78
C SER A 66 -1.92 3.26 0.31
N THR A 67 -1.98 4.58 0.49
CA THR A 67 -2.87 5.24 1.44
C THR A 67 -4.34 5.01 1.09
N ALA A 68 -4.72 5.16 -0.19
CA ALA A 68 -6.07 4.89 -0.65
C ALA A 68 -6.48 3.41 -0.44
N ALA A 69 -5.58 2.46 -0.68
CA ALA A 69 -5.84 1.05 -0.44
C ALA A 69 -6.11 0.78 1.05
N THR A 70 -5.32 1.38 1.94
CA THR A 70 -5.55 1.28 3.38
C THR A 70 -6.91 1.86 3.78
N PHE A 71 -7.29 3.01 3.23
CA PHE A 71 -8.61 3.60 3.48
C PHE A 71 -9.76 2.68 3.03
N ILE A 72 -9.64 2.04 1.85
CA ILE A 72 -10.62 1.07 1.37
C ILE A 72 -10.74 -0.11 2.34
N HIS A 73 -9.61 -0.67 2.77
CA HIS A 73 -9.62 -1.82 3.67
C HIS A 73 -10.22 -1.47 5.04
N ARG A 74 -9.87 -0.33 5.63
CA ARG A 74 -10.45 0.20 6.88
C ARG A 74 -11.95 0.48 6.74
N PHE A 75 -12.37 1.08 5.63
CA PHE A 75 -13.77 1.41 5.35
C PHE A 75 -14.66 0.16 5.34
N PHE A 76 -14.26 -0.89 4.62
CA PHE A 76 -15.04 -2.13 4.54
C PHE A 76 -14.92 -3.04 5.76
N MET A 77 -14.19 -2.66 6.78
CA MET A 77 -14.31 -3.28 8.12
C MET A 77 -15.45 -2.66 8.95
N ARG A 78 -16.00 -1.54 8.54
CA ARG A 78 -17.08 -0.85 9.24
C ARG A 78 -18.35 -0.67 8.41
N GLU A 79 -18.22 -0.74 7.08
CA GLU A 79 -19.33 -0.58 6.12
C GLU A 79 -19.41 -1.78 5.18
N SER A 80 -20.63 -2.07 4.71
CA SER A 80 -20.89 -3.23 3.84
C SER A 80 -20.77 -2.88 2.36
N MET A 81 -20.25 -3.83 1.58
CA MET A 81 -20.21 -3.75 0.11
C MET A 81 -21.58 -3.86 -0.56
N LYS A 82 -22.62 -4.30 0.16
CA LYS A 82 -24.00 -4.22 -0.33
C LYS A 82 -24.54 -2.81 -0.34
N LYS A 83 -24.10 -1.99 0.61
CA LYS A 83 -24.50 -0.58 0.73
C LYS A 83 -23.60 0.33 -0.13
N TRP A 84 -22.30 0.03 -0.21
CA TRP A 84 -21.31 0.85 -0.87
C TRP A 84 -20.62 0.07 -1.99
N HIS A 85 -20.80 0.52 -3.23
CA HIS A 85 -20.14 -0.12 -4.35
C HIS A 85 -18.63 0.11 -4.32
N TYR A 86 -17.85 -0.95 -4.45
CA TYR A 86 -16.39 -0.93 -4.28
C TYR A 86 -15.68 0.08 -5.23
N ASP A 87 -16.19 0.30 -6.45
CA ASP A 87 -15.58 1.21 -7.43
C ASP A 87 -15.76 2.69 -6.99
N ASP A 88 -16.93 3.05 -6.45
CA ASP A 88 -17.19 4.40 -5.93
C ASP A 88 -16.34 4.69 -4.69
N VAL A 89 -16.25 3.71 -3.79
CA VAL A 89 -15.38 3.78 -2.61
C VAL A 89 -13.92 3.92 -3.02
N ALA A 90 -13.47 3.20 -4.07
CA ALA A 90 -12.10 3.33 -4.57
C ALA A 90 -11.79 4.73 -5.09
N VAL A 91 -12.72 5.34 -5.84
CA VAL A 91 -12.51 6.72 -6.35
C VAL A 91 -12.52 7.74 -5.22
N ALA A 92 -13.40 7.59 -4.23
CA ALA A 92 -13.44 8.46 -3.05
C ALA A 92 -12.18 8.31 -2.19
N ALA A 93 -11.72 7.07 -1.96
CA ALA A 93 -10.47 6.79 -1.26
C ALA A 93 -9.26 7.43 -1.97
N PHE A 94 -9.21 7.32 -3.29
CA PHE A 94 -8.16 7.94 -4.09
C PHE A 94 -8.17 9.47 -3.97
N PHE A 95 -9.36 10.09 -4.05
CA PHE A 95 -9.51 11.53 -3.90
C PHE A 95 -9.06 12.02 -2.53
N LEU A 96 -9.48 11.32 -1.47
CA LEU A 96 -9.08 11.60 -0.10
C LEU A 96 -7.57 11.40 0.12
N ALA A 97 -7.01 10.31 -0.41
CA ALA A 97 -5.58 10.03 -0.31
C ALA A 97 -4.71 11.07 -1.04
N CYS A 98 -5.16 11.59 -2.18
CA CYS A 98 -4.47 12.71 -2.84
C CYS A 98 -4.35 13.94 -1.92
N LYS A 99 -5.36 14.20 -1.09
CA LYS A 99 -5.34 15.32 -0.14
C LYS A 99 -4.41 15.01 1.05
N SER A 100 -4.51 13.81 1.62
CA SER A 100 -3.72 13.43 2.81
C SER A 100 -2.23 13.26 2.51
N GLU A 101 -1.86 12.93 1.27
CA GLU A 101 -0.48 12.78 0.81
C GLU A 101 0.12 14.07 0.21
N GLU A 102 -0.54 15.21 0.43
CA GLU A 102 -0.11 16.52 -0.08
C GLU A 102 0.12 16.54 -1.61
N GLU A 103 -0.73 15.81 -2.34
CA GLU A 103 -0.73 15.75 -3.80
C GLU A 103 -2.14 15.95 -4.37
N PRO A 104 -2.81 17.08 -4.02
CA PRO A 104 -4.22 17.28 -4.33
C PRO A 104 -4.47 17.31 -5.84
N ARG A 105 -5.54 16.67 -6.25
CA ARG A 105 -6.05 16.73 -7.63
C ARG A 105 -7.44 17.39 -7.61
N PRO A 106 -7.71 18.34 -8.52
CA PRO A 106 -9.03 18.93 -8.63
C PRO A 106 -10.11 17.88 -8.87
N ILE A 107 -11.22 17.97 -8.17
CA ILE A 107 -12.33 17.02 -8.31
C ILE A 107 -12.80 16.89 -9.76
N LYS A 108 -12.77 17.99 -10.52
CA LYS A 108 -13.12 18.00 -11.95
C LYS A 108 -12.24 17.02 -12.74
N VAL A 109 -10.94 16.98 -12.48
CA VAL A 109 -9.99 16.12 -13.18
C VAL A 109 -10.24 14.65 -12.87
N ILE A 110 -10.54 14.33 -11.61
CA ILE A 110 -10.86 12.96 -11.19
C ILE A 110 -12.17 12.50 -11.85
N VAL A 111 -13.24 13.30 -11.76
CA VAL A 111 -14.54 12.98 -12.36
C VAL A 111 -14.41 12.80 -13.87
N SER A 112 -13.74 13.73 -14.57
CA SER A 112 -13.48 13.59 -16.01
C SER A 112 -12.75 12.28 -16.35
N SER A 113 -11.70 11.94 -15.61
CA SER A 113 -10.94 10.69 -15.83
C SER A 113 -11.81 9.44 -15.64
N VAL A 114 -12.71 9.44 -14.66
CA VAL A 114 -13.61 8.32 -14.41
C VAL A 114 -14.65 8.18 -15.51
N LEU A 115 -15.34 9.28 -15.88
CA LEU A 115 -16.36 9.29 -16.93
C LEU A 115 -15.78 8.91 -18.30
N GLN A 116 -14.59 9.42 -18.64
CA GLN A 116 -13.91 9.06 -19.87
C GLN A 116 -13.64 7.55 -19.95
N ARG A 117 -13.21 6.93 -18.86
CA ARG A 117 -12.93 5.48 -18.81
C ARG A 117 -14.19 4.62 -18.80
N SER A 118 -15.33 5.18 -18.38
CA SER A 118 -16.64 4.51 -18.46
C SER A 118 -17.32 4.69 -19.84
N GLY A 119 -16.62 5.26 -20.84
CA GLY A 119 -17.15 5.50 -22.17
C GLY A 119 -18.01 6.76 -22.30
N GLN A 120 -18.18 7.54 -21.24
CA GLN A 120 -18.99 8.77 -21.23
C GLN A 120 -18.13 10.01 -21.59
N VAL A 121 -17.49 9.97 -22.76
CA VAL A 121 -16.48 10.97 -23.17
C VAL A 121 -17.07 12.39 -23.28
N GLU A 122 -18.30 12.54 -23.77
CA GLU A 122 -18.98 13.83 -23.88
C GLU A 122 -19.27 14.42 -22.48
N ALA A 123 -19.75 13.58 -21.57
CA ALA A 123 -20.00 13.98 -20.19
C ALA A 123 -18.69 14.35 -19.46
N ALA A 124 -17.60 13.62 -19.73
CA ALA A 124 -16.27 13.89 -19.17
C ALA A 124 -15.73 15.26 -19.58
N SER A 125 -16.03 15.71 -20.78
CA SER A 125 -15.57 16.99 -21.36
C SER A 125 -16.40 18.17 -20.88
N ASN A 126 -17.66 17.95 -20.54
CA ASN A 126 -18.60 19.00 -20.12
C ASN A 126 -18.93 18.89 -18.61
N SER A 127 -18.31 19.76 -17.81
CA SER A 127 -18.56 19.80 -16.35
C SER A 127 -19.97 20.23 -15.93
N GLN A 128 -20.79 20.72 -16.87
CA GLN A 128 -22.19 21.07 -16.65
C GLN A 128 -23.16 19.96 -17.07
N SER A 129 -22.66 18.86 -17.64
CA SER A 129 -23.51 17.73 -18.00
C SER A 129 -24.17 17.11 -16.75
N PRO A 130 -25.43 16.64 -16.86
CA PRO A 130 -26.12 16.01 -15.73
C PRO A 130 -25.31 14.84 -15.13
N ALA A 131 -24.72 14.00 -15.96
CA ALA A 131 -23.90 12.86 -15.51
C ALA A 131 -22.67 13.32 -14.74
N PHE A 132 -22.00 14.38 -15.16
CA PHE A 132 -20.85 14.95 -14.45
C PHE A 132 -21.27 15.48 -13.07
N ILE A 133 -22.34 16.24 -13.01
CA ILE A 133 -22.85 16.85 -11.78
C ILE A 133 -23.27 15.75 -10.79
N GLU A 134 -23.97 14.73 -11.28
CA GLU A 134 -24.42 13.60 -10.47
C GLU A 134 -23.23 12.80 -9.91
N TYR A 135 -22.26 12.45 -10.77
CA TYR A 135 -21.08 11.74 -10.33
C TYR A 135 -20.26 12.54 -9.30
N ARG A 136 -20.10 13.84 -9.53
CA ARG A 136 -19.44 14.75 -8.57
C ARG A 136 -20.15 14.75 -7.20
N LYS A 137 -21.49 14.84 -7.19
CA LYS A 137 -22.28 14.78 -5.95
C LYS A 137 -22.06 13.44 -5.24
N LYS A 138 -22.12 12.35 -5.98
CA LYS A 138 -21.87 10.99 -5.47
C LYS A 138 -20.48 10.87 -4.87
N LEU A 139 -19.46 11.36 -5.55
CA LEU A 139 -18.08 11.34 -5.07
C LEU A 139 -17.93 12.08 -3.74
N VAL A 140 -18.47 13.29 -3.63
CA VAL A 140 -18.40 14.09 -2.40
C VAL A 140 -19.14 13.39 -1.24
N ALA A 141 -20.33 12.85 -1.50
CA ALA A 141 -21.09 12.12 -0.50
C ALA A 141 -20.36 10.85 -0.02
N THR A 142 -19.70 10.13 -0.93
CA THR A 142 -18.92 8.94 -0.59
C THR A 142 -17.66 9.31 0.19
N GLU A 143 -16.99 10.42 -0.15
CA GLU A 143 -15.86 10.95 0.59
C GLU A 143 -16.25 11.33 2.02
N GLU A 144 -17.38 12.04 2.19
CA GLU A 144 -17.90 12.41 3.50
C GLU A 144 -18.21 11.17 4.36
N ALA A 145 -18.86 10.16 3.77
CA ALA A 145 -19.11 8.89 4.45
C ALA A 145 -17.79 8.20 4.86
N MET A 146 -16.79 8.22 3.98
CA MET A 146 -15.47 7.66 4.27
C MET A 146 -14.78 8.38 5.42
N LEU A 147 -14.76 9.71 5.44
CA LEU A 147 -14.19 10.51 6.53
C LEU A 147 -14.82 10.16 7.88
N ARG A 148 -16.14 10.04 7.92
CA ARG A 148 -16.87 9.65 9.15
C ARG A 148 -16.52 8.24 9.59
N THR A 149 -16.51 7.29 8.65
CA THR A 149 -16.19 5.88 8.92
C THR A 149 -14.76 5.71 9.41
N LEU A 150 -13.83 6.48 8.85
CA LEU A 150 -12.43 6.52 9.28
C LEU A 150 -12.21 7.32 10.57
N CYS A 151 -13.26 7.90 11.17
CA CYS A 151 -13.17 8.77 12.34
C CYS A 151 -12.20 9.95 12.14
N TYR A 152 -12.07 10.44 10.91
CA TYR A 152 -11.12 11.49 10.49
C TYR A 152 -9.64 11.13 10.73
N ASP A 153 -9.37 9.87 11.00
CA ASP A 153 -8.02 9.35 11.15
C ASP A 153 -7.44 8.97 9.80
N LEU A 154 -6.72 9.92 9.21
CA LEU A 154 -6.12 9.80 7.87
C LEU A 154 -4.64 9.45 7.91
N THR A 155 -4.08 9.25 9.09
CA THR A 155 -2.69 8.88 9.23
C THR A 155 -2.49 7.44 8.80
N VAL A 156 -1.61 7.22 7.82
CA VAL A 156 -1.23 5.89 7.34
C VAL A 156 0.28 5.77 7.35
N ARG A 157 0.77 4.79 8.10
CA ARG A 157 2.19 4.43 8.07
C ARG A 157 2.46 3.53 6.86
N GLN A 158 3.26 4.04 5.95
CA GLN A 158 3.57 3.36 4.70
C GLN A 158 4.70 2.33 4.90
N PRO A 159 4.49 1.04 4.59
CA PRO A 159 5.56 0.04 4.70
C PRO A 159 6.65 0.21 3.63
N HIS A 160 6.33 0.82 2.47
CA HIS A 160 7.23 0.85 1.34
C HIS A 160 8.50 1.69 1.57
N TRP A 161 8.46 2.79 2.33
CA TRP A 161 9.67 3.56 2.62
C TRP A 161 10.63 2.80 3.54
N LEU A 162 10.10 1.97 4.44
CA LEU A 162 10.89 1.05 5.25
C LEU A 162 11.56 -0.01 4.38
N ALA A 163 10.76 -0.58 3.44
CA ALA A 163 11.25 -1.53 2.47
C ALA A 163 12.32 -0.92 1.56
N VAL A 164 12.13 0.32 1.07
CA VAL A 164 13.14 1.03 0.26
C VAL A 164 14.42 1.28 1.05
N LYS A 165 14.33 1.75 2.30
CA LYS A 165 15.51 1.92 3.15
C LYS A 165 16.30 0.61 3.32
N ALA A 166 15.60 -0.47 3.63
CA ALA A 166 16.23 -1.78 3.75
C ALA A 166 16.77 -2.29 2.41
N ALA A 167 16.06 -2.00 1.30
CA ALA A 167 16.46 -2.40 -0.04
C ALA A 167 17.65 -1.62 -0.61
N MET A 168 17.82 -0.36 -0.25
CA MET A 168 19.03 0.39 -0.62
C MET A 168 20.30 -0.29 -0.11
N GLN A 169 20.18 -1.12 0.93
CA GLN A 169 21.27 -1.95 1.44
C GLN A 169 21.42 -3.29 0.71
N ILE A 170 20.38 -3.77 0.00
CA ILE A 170 20.30 -5.12 -0.57
C ILE A 170 20.21 -5.14 -2.11
N ARG A 171 19.84 -4.01 -2.74
CA ARG A 171 19.57 -3.84 -4.20
C ARG A 171 18.46 -4.72 -4.82
N PRO A 172 17.37 -5.12 -4.19
CA PRO A 172 16.28 -5.80 -4.88
C PRO A 172 15.31 -4.81 -5.52
N ASP A 173 14.74 -5.23 -6.66
CA ASP A 173 13.63 -4.53 -7.31
C ASP A 173 12.33 -4.90 -6.56
N ILE A 174 11.87 -3.99 -5.69
CA ILE A 174 10.77 -4.28 -4.78
C ILE A 174 9.44 -3.88 -5.41
N ARG A 175 8.60 -4.87 -5.68
CA ARG A 175 7.19 -4.64 -6.04
C ARG A 175 6.31 -4.77 -4.79
N ASN A 176 5.46 -3.78 -4.57
CA ASN A 176 4.54 -3.80 -3.44
C ASN A 176 3.28 -4.61 -3.79
N HIS A 177 3.30 -5.90 -3.53
CA HIS A 177 2.23 -6.84 -3.83
C HIS A 177 1.20 -7.02 -2.70
N SER A 178 1.43 -6.39 -1.55
CA SER A 178 0.54 -6.51 -0.38
C SER A 178 -0.78 -5.73 -0.51
N LEU A 179 -0.83 -4.73 -1.39
CA LEU A 179 -1.96 -3.79 -1.47
C LEU A 179 -3.31 -4.40 -1.86
N PRO A 180 -3.40 -5.40 -2.77
CA PRO A 180 -4.69 -6.00 -3.12
C PRO A 180 -5.36 -6.75 -1.97
N GLN A 181 -4.58 -7.17 -0.98
CA GLN A 181 -5.02 -7.89 0.21
C GLN A 181 -5.16 -6.95 1.40
N PRO A 182 -6.05 -7.23 2.35
CA PRO A 182 -6.20 -6.42 3.56
C PRO A 182 -5.08 -6.70 4.60
N LEU A 183 -3.86 -7.00 4.16
CA LEU A 183 -2.74 -7.36 5.03
C LEU A 183 -2.32 -6.21 5.94
N CYS A 184 -2.56 -4.97 5.51
CA CYS A 184 -2.36 -3.77 6.34
C CYS A 184 -3.27 -3.73 7.58
N LEU A 185 -4.30 -4.57 7.65
CA LEU A 185 -5.17 -4.73 8.81
C LEU A 185 -4.68 -5.85 9.76
N LEU A 186 -3.87 -6.79 9.27
CA LEU A 186 -3.35 -7.93 10.03
C LEU A 186 -1.96 -7.66 10.59
N TYR A 187 -1.13 -6.95 9.84
CA TYR A 187 0.29 -6.82 10.13
C TYR A 187 0.72 -5.36 10.20
N ARG A 188 1.69 -5.11 11.08
CA ARG A 188 2.36 -3.80 11.18
C ARG A 188 3.13 -3.49 9.89
N PRO A 189 3.32 -2.21 9.53
CA PRO A 189 4.06 -1.81 8.33
C PRO A 189 5.47 -2.40 8.26
N GLU A 190 6.14 -2.54 9.39
CA GLU A 190 7.48 -3.10 9.51
C GLU A 190 7.50 -4.58 9.07
N VAL A 191 6.49 -5.35 9.47
CA VAL A 191 6.33 -6.76 9.11
C VAL A 191 6.06 -6.92 7.62
N LEU A 192 5.18 -6.09 7.07
CA LEU A 192 4.88 -6.10 5.63
C LEU A 192 6.10 -5.69 4.80
N ALA A 193 6.89 -4.73 5.27
CA ALA A 193 8.13 -4.34 4.62
C ALA A 193 9.14 -5.49 4.61
N ALA A 194 9.36 -6.15 5.75
CA ALA A 194 10.26 -7.29 5.87
C ALA A 194 9.81 -8.48 5.00
N ALA A 195 8.50 -8.80 5.00
CA ALA A 195 7.94 -9.87 4.19
C ALA A 195 8.08 -9.58 2.68
N SER A 196 7.84 -8.34 2.26
CA SER A 196 8.04 -7.92 0.86
C SER A 196 9.50 -8.07 0.42
N LEU A 197 10.45 -7.71 1.29
CA LEU A 197 11.88 -7.89 1.03
C LEU A 197 12.27 -9.37 0.96
N LEU A 198 11.79 -10.19 1.89
CA LEU A 198 12.03 -11.63 1.90
C LEU A 198 11.58 -12.28 0.58
N LEU A 199 10.36 -11.95 0.12
CA LEU A 199 9.82 -12.47 -1.13
C LEU A 199 10.59 -11.97 -2.35
N ALA A 200 10.98 -10.68 -2.38
CA ALA A 200 11.80 -10.15 -3.46
C ALA A 200 13.16 -10.83 -3.53
N CYS A 201 13.84 -11.06 -2.39
CA CYS A 201 15.08 -11.80 -2.33
C CYS A 201 14.91 -13.25 -2.83
N ALA A 202 13.81 -13.90 -2.44
CA ALA A 202 13.52 -15.26 -2.90
C ALA A 202 13.27 -15.31 -4.42
N GLN A 203 12.56 -14.36 -5.01
CA GLN A 203 12.34 -14.27 -6.46
C GLN A 203 13.62 -14.04 -7.25
N LEU A 204 14.56 -13.29 -6.69
CA LEU A 204 15.85 -12.97 -7.33
C LEU A 204 16.95 -13.97 -7.02
N ASN A 205 16.66 -15.02 -6.25
CA ASN A 205 17.65 -15.98 -5.72
C ASN A 205 18.80 -15.31 -4.94
N ILE A 206 18.50 -14.22 -4.24
CA ILE A 206 19.44 -13.52 -3.38
C ILE A 206 19.21 -14.01 -1.94
N PRO A 207 20.26 -14.36 -1.16
CA PRO A 207 20.07 -14.73 0.22
C PRO A 207 19.50 -13.55 1.01
N PHE A 208 18.45 -13.82 1.77
CA PHE A 208 17.87 -12.81 2.66
C PHE A 208 18.83 -12.57 3.83
N PRO A 209 19.24 -11.32 4.10
CA PRO A 209 20.22 -11.04 5.15
C PRO A 209 19.58 -11.22 6.53
N ALA A 210 19.64 -12.44 7.03
CA ALA A 210 19.11 -12.78 8.36
C ALA A 210 19.90 -12.10 9.48
N GLU A 211 21.21 -11.96 9.28
CA GLU A 211 22.12 -11.28 10.21
C GLU A 211 22.92 -10.22 9.46
N ALA A 212 23.31 -9.16 10.15
CA ALA A 212 24.21 -8.17 9.58
C ALA A 212 25.58 -8.81 9.26
N PRO A 213 26.24 -8.47 8.14
CA PRO A 213 27.62 -8.85 7.89
C PRO A 213 28.50 -8.44 9.08
N SER A 214 29.61 -9.14 9.29
CA SER A 214 30.52 -8.77 10.38
C SER A 214 30.99 -7.30 10.24
N LEU A 215 31.25 -6.63 11.34
CA LEU A 215 31.74 -5.23 11.33
C LEU A 215 33.01 -5.07 10.49
N SER A 216 33.87 -6.12 10.40
CA SER A 216 35.06 -6.16 9.56
C SER A 216 34.71 -6.17 8.07
N ASP A 217 33.74 -6.97 7.66
CA ASP A 217 33.32 -7.09 6.26
C ASP A 217 32.61 -5.80 5.81
N GLN A 218 31.82 -5.20 6.68
CA GLN A 218 31.16 -3.92 6.42
C GLN A 218 32.15 -2.76 6.25
N LYS A 219 33.21 -2.71 7.07
CA LYS A 219 34.26 -1.74 6.93
C LYS A 219 35.01 -1.89 5.60
N SER A 220 35.35 -3.11 5.25
CA SER A 220 36.06 -3.40 3.98
C SER A 220 35.22 -2.98 2.76
N LEU A 221 33.90 -3.19 2.79
CA LEU A 221 32.99 -2.75 1.72
C LEU A 221 32.85 -1.23 1.67
N HIS A 222 32.85 -0.56 2.83
CA HIS A 222 32.81 0.90 2.90
C HIS A 222 34.10 1.54 2.39
N ASP A 223 35.24 0.99 2.78
CA ASP A 223 36.55 1.45 2.33
C ASP A 223 36.74 1.27 0.81
N LEU A 224 36.20 0.20 0.23
CA LEU A 224 36.14 -0.02 -1.21
C LEU A 224 35.23 1.02 -1.91
N ALA A 225 34.07 1.32 -1.34
CA ALA A 225 33.15 2.32 -1.89
C ALA A 225 33.72 3.75 -1.84
N ILE A 226 34.53 4.06 -0.83
CA ILE A 226 35.27 5.34 -0.76
C ILE A 226 36.34 5.44 -1.84
N GLN A 227 37.03 4.32 -2.16
CA GLN A 227 38.02 4.28 -3.23
C GLN A 227 37.43 4.41 -4.63
N GLU A 228 36.16 4.03 -4.82
CA GLU A 228 35.44 4.16 -6.09
C GLU A 228 34.68 5.49 -6.25
N ALA A 229 34.56 6.30 -5.17
CA ALA A 229 33.91 7.60 -5.24
C ALA A 229 34.79 8.61 -6.01
N GLU A 230 34.14 9.37 -6.93
CA GLU A 230 34.84 10.42 -7.67
C GLU A 230 35.33 11.54 -6.74
N GLU A 231 36.49 12.13 -7.07
CA GLU A 231 37.07 13.23 -6.30
C GLU A 231 36.10 14.43 -6.18
N GLY A 232 35.56 14.65 -5.00
CA GLY A 232 34.68 15.78 -4.69
C GLY A 232 33.40 15.50 -3.94
N GLU A 233 33.00 14.23 -3.77
CA GLU A 233 31.89 13.87 -2.90
C GLU A 233 32.39 13.54 -1.49
N GLU A 234 31.94 14.30 -0.47
CA GLU A 234 32.15 13.90 0.92
C GLU A 234 31.49 12.56 1.18
N PRO A 235 32.22 11.51 1.58
CA PRO A 235 31.65 10.23 1.87
C PRO A 235 30.63 10.36 3.01
N ALA A 236 29.44 9.81 2.81
CA ALA A 236 28.41 9.74 3.85
C ALA A 236 29.01 9.05 5.10
N ALA A 237 28.72 9.59 6.28
CA ALA A 237 29.19 9.02 7.54
C ALA A 237 28.85 7.52 7.61
N TRP A 238 29.86 6.69 7.81
CA TRP A 238 29.69 5.24 7.87
C TRP A 238 28.84 4.85 9.08
N GLU A 239 27.69 4.24 8.82
CA GLU A 239 26.87 3.59 9.85
C GLU A 239 26.89 2.08 9.62
N PRO A 240 27.14 1.26 10.66
CA PRO A 240 27.12 -0.20 10.51
C PRO A 240 25.74 -0.68 10.06
N VAL A 241 25.70 -1.56 9.06
CA VAL A 241 24.48 -2.19 8.57
C VAL A 241 23.95 -3.12 9.66
N ARG A 242 22.72 -2.93 10.04
CA ARG A 242 22.01 -3.77 11.02
C ARG A 242 21.24 -4.87 10.30
N GLY A 243 21.11 -6.02 10.93
CA GLY A 243 20.25 -7.08 10.43
C GLY A 243 18.79 -6.64 10.34
N TRP A 244 17.99 -7.27 9.49
CA TRP A 244 16.57 -6.93 9.32
C TRP A 244 15.77 -6.99 10.63
N LYS A 245 16.16 -7.88 11.55
CA LYS A 245 15.55 -8.03 12.86
C LYS A 245 15.75 -6.79 13.73
N GLU A 246 16.96 -6.22 13.71
CA GLU A 246 17.28 -4.98 14.44
C GLU A 246 16.69 -3.73 13.76
N LEU A 247 16.71 -3.72 12.41
CA LEU A 247 16.21 -2.61 11.61
C LEU A 247 14.69 -2.45 11.70
N LEU A 248 13.95 -3.55 11.67
CA LEU A 248 12.51 -3.54 11.55
C LEU A 248 11.79 -4.04 12.80
N GLY A 249 12.52 -4.61 13.77
CA GLY A 249 11.94 -5.10 15.02
C GLY A 249 10.89 -6.20 14.81
N VAL A 250 11.15 -7.10 13.85
CA VAL A 250 10.21 -8.15 13.44
C VAL A 250 10.76 -9.52 13.82
N GLU A 251 9.91 -10.35 14.44
CA GLU A 251 10.27 -11.70 14.81
C GLU A 251 10.06 -12.69 13.64
N ALA A 252 10.88 -13.75 13.59
CA ALA A 252 10.85 -14.71 12.49
C ALA A 252 9.48 -15.41 12.27
N PRO A 253 8.71 -15.79 13.30
CA PRO A 253 7.39 -16.37 13.10
C PRO A 253 6.41 -15.39 12.44
N GLU A 254 6.37 -14.14 12.91
CA GLU A 254 5.50 -13.08 12.38
C GLU A 254 5.85 -12.76 10.90
N LEU A 255 7.14 -12.74 10.59
CA LEU A 255 7.63 -12.59 9.22
C LEU A 255 7.19 -13.73 8.30
N ALA A 256 7.31 -14.97 8.78
CA ALA A 256 6.93 -16.15 8.00
C ALA A 256 5.43 -16.20 7.73
N ASP A 257 4.61 -15.81 8.70
CA ASP A 257 3.15 -15.75 8.54
C ASP A 257 2.74 -14.66 7.54
N ALA A 258 3.32 -13.48 7.64
CA ALA A 258 3.05 -12.39 6.70
C ALA A 258 3.50 -12.75 5.27
N ALA A 259 4.67 -13.36 5.11
CA ALA A 259 5.15 -13.80 3.81
C ALA A 259 4.25 -14.89 3.20
N ARG A 260 3.75 -15.81 4.02
CA ARG A 260 2.80 -16.85 3.59
C ARG A 260 1.47 -16.24 3.14
N ASP A 261 0.95 -15.28 3.87
CA ASP A 261 -0.29 -14.59 3.51
C ASP A 261 -0.14 -13.78 2.23
N MET A 262 0.99 -13.12 2.03
CA MET A 262 1.31 -12.46 0.77
C MET A 262 1.34 -13.44 -0.41
N LEU A 263 1.97 -14.60 -0.25
CA LEU A 263 2.02 -15.65 -1.28
C LEU A 263 0.65 -16.25 -1.56
N GLY A 264 -0.16 -16.47 -0.52
CA GLY A 264 -1.55 -16.94 -0.67
C GLY A 264 -2.39 -15.97 -1.47
N GLY A 265 -2.17 -14.67 -1.32
CA GLY A 265 -2.80 -13.64 -2.12
C GLY A 265 -2.36 -13.62 -3.58
N TYR A 266 -1.11 -13.96 -3.86
CA TYR A 266 -0.60 -14.10 -5.23
C TYR A 266 -1.31 -15.21 -6.00
N LYS A 267 -1.44 -16.40 -5.42
CA LYS A 267 -2.14 -17.52 -6.06
C LYS A 267 -3.58 -17.16 -6.43
N LEU A 268 -4.29 -16.43 -5.56
CA LEU A 268 -5.65 -15.97 -5.85
C LEU A 268 -5.73 -14.94 -6.98
N ALA A 269 -4.71 -14.09 -7.13
CA ALA A 269 -4.65 -13.11 -8.21
C ALA A 269 -4.31 -13.76 -9.57
N GLU A 270 -3.47 -14.80 -9.57
CA GLU A 270 -3.14 -15.58 -10.77
C GLU A 270 -4.32 -16.45 -11.23
N ASP A 271 -5.02 -17.11 -10.29
CA ASP A 271 -6.19 -17.92 -10.59
C ASP A 271 -7.36 -17.07 -11.15
N ASP A 272 -7.53 -15.83 -10.66
CA ASP A 272 -8.53 -14.89 -11.19
C ASP A 272 -8.16 -14.37 -12.59
N PHE A 273 -6.85 -14.27 -12.91
CA PHE A 273 -6.38 -13.82 -14.22
C PHE A 273 -6.59 -14.91 -15.28
N VAL A 274 -6.25 -16.14 -14.95
CA VAL A 274 -6.47 -17.31 -15.82
C VAL A 274 -7.97 -17.55 -16.07
N ALA A 275 -8.81 -17.37 -15.04
CA ALA A 275 -10.26 -17.48 -15.19
C ALA A 275 -10.86 -16.35 -16.04
N ALA A 276 -10.29 -15.16 -16.01
CA ALA A 276 -10.74 -14.01 -16.81
C ALA A 276 -10.29 -14.12 -18.28
N GLU A 277 -9.14 -14.71 -18.57
CA GLU A 277 -8.69 -14.99 -19.95
C GLU A 277 -9.43 -16.18 -20.57
N ALA A 278 -9.82 -17.17 -19.78
CA ALA A 278 -10.61 -18.31 -20.25
C ALA A 278 -12.09 -17.95 -20.52
N ALA A 279 -12.55 -16.79 -20.06
CA ALA A 279 -13.93 -16.30 -20.22
C ALA A 279 -14.08 -15.26 -21.37
N GLN A 280 -12.99 -14.94 -22.09
CA GLN A 280 -12.96 -14.13 -23.32
C GLN A 280 -12.78 -15.02 -24.56
#